data_a098010652236f6ecf263b90fa7151a2
#
_entry.id   a098010652236f6ecf263b90fa7151a2
#
_cell.length_a   1.000
_cell.length_b   1.000
_cell.length_c   1.000
_cell.angle_alpha   90.00
_cell.angle_beta   90.00
_cell.angle_gamma   90.00
#
_symmetry.space_group_name_H-M   'P 1'
#
loop_
_entity.id
_entity.type
_entity.pdbx_description
1 polymer ?
#
loop_
_entity_poly.entity_id
_entity_poly.type
_entity_poly.pdbx_seq_one_letter_code
_entity_poly.pdbx_strand_id
1 'polypeptide(L)'
;MQVTVIGAGLAGCEAAWQLAQRGIAVTLHEMKPEKTTPAHHTADFAELCCSNSLRSDQIENAVGLLKEELRRLDSLILACADATRVEAGGALAVDRYGFSKLVTEKIRSHPNITVVPGEVTAIPEGNVIIASGPLTSDALAAAIAEKLGEGHTLNFFDAAAPLVTFESIDMESAFFASRYDKGTADYINCPMTEEEYDAFWQALTTAEEASVHGFEDKNVFEGCMPVEVMARRGHDTLCYGPLKPRGLRDPKTGKEPYAVVQLRRDNAQGSVYNLVGFQTHLRFPEQKRVFSMIPALHDAEFVRYGVMHRNTYLRSPGMLDRYYRLIADDRIAFAGQMTGVEGYIESAASGFLAGIEMARRLEGKPPVDFPRETAIGALGLYISDTTVSDFQPMNVNFGIMPPLGYRIKGGKRVKNAQLAARSLEKIDAMREDVLSDRKGE
;
A
#
# COMPACT_ATOMS: atom_id res chain seq x y z
N MET A 1 9.20 -12.15 28.19
CA MET A 1 9.12 -10.81 27.59
C MET A 1 7.84 -10.75 26.79
N GLN A 2 7.11 -9.66 26.88
CA GLN A 2 5.81 -9.49 26.20
C GLN A 2 5.77 -8.13 25.50
N VAL A 3 5.14 -8.10 24.32
CA VAL A 3 4.91 -6.89 23.51
C VAL A 3 3.44 -6.83 23.12
N THR A 4 2.84 -5.65 23.24
CA THR A 4 1.50 -5.37 22.70
C THR A 4 1.65 -4.78 21.30
N VAL A 5 0.94 -5.35 20.32
CA VAL A 5 0.83 -4.80 18.97
C VAL A 5 -0.61 -4.35 18.76
N ILE A 6 -0.82 -3.11 18.32
CA ILE A 6 -2.15 -2.51 18.12
C ILE A 6 -2.41 -2.39 16.62
N GLY A 7 -3.42 -3.10 16.15
CA GLY A 7 -3.83 -3.18 14.75
C GLY A 7 -3.26 -4.40 14.02
N ALA A 8 -4.14 -5.21 13.43
CA ALA A 8 -3.78 -6.39 12.63
C ALA A 8 -3.83 -6.11 11.12
N GLY A 9 -3.38 -4.91 10.71
CA GLY A 9 -3.06 -4.58 9.33
C GLY A 9 -1.75 -5.22 8.87
N LEU A 10 -1.29 -4.85 7.66
CA LEU A 10 -0.03 -5.38 7.09
C LEU A 10 1.17 -5.20 8.02
N ALA A 11 1.34 -3.98 8.56
CA ALA A 11 2.45 -3.67 9.45
C ALA A 11 2.35 -4.39 10.79
N GLY A 12 1.16 -4.45 11.38
CA GLY A 12 0.98 -5.09 12.68
C GLY A 12 1.11 -6.61 12.62
N CYS A 13 0.59 -7.25 11.56
CA CYS A 13 0.79 -8.69 11.34
C CYS A 13 2.27 -9.02 11.12
N GLU A 14 2.97 -8.21 10.32
CA GLU A 14 4.40 -8.40 10.09
C GLU A 14 5.21 -8.23 11.41
N ALA A 15 4.94 -7.16 12.18
CA ALA A 15 5.61 -6.92 13.45
C ALA A 15 5.35 -8.03 14.47
N ALA A 16 4.09 -8.45 14.62
CA ALA A 16 3.71 -9.54 15.50
C ALA A 16 4.41 -10.85 15.13
N TRP A 17 4.48 -11.15 13.84
CA TRP A 17 5.18 -12.33 13.31
C TRP A 17 6.67 -12.29 13.64
N GLN A 18 7.34 -11.17 13.35
CA GLN A 18 8.78 -11.04 13.60
C GLN A 18 9.15 -11.14 15.09
N LEU A 19 8.30 -10.60 15.97
CA LEU A 19 8.43 -10.78 17.42
C LEU A 19 8.26 -12.24 17.83
N ALA A 20 7.19 -12.86 17.37
CA ALA A 20 6.81 -14.22 17.74
C ALA A 20 7.84 -15.27 17.28
N GLN A 21 8.40 -15.09 16.06
CA GLN A 21 9.50 -15.91 15.54
C GLN A 21 10.80 -15.83 16.40
N ARG A 22 10.93 -14.77 17.17
CA ARG A 22 12.04 -14.58 18.14
C ARG A 22 11.69 -15.03 19.56
N GLY A 23 10.54 -15.71 19.71
CA GLY A 23 10.08 -16.24 21.00
C GLY A 23 9.58 -15.18 21.97
N ILE A 24 9.25 -14.00 21.47
CA ILE A 24 8.59 -12.95 22.26
C ILE A 24 7.07 -13.23 22.26
N ALA A 25 6.47 -13.22 23.44
CA ALA A 25 5.01 -13.31 23.56
C ALA A 25 4.36 -12.01 23.04
N VAL A 26 3.40 -12.13 22.15
CA VAL A 26 2.70 -11.00 21.53
C VAL A 26 1.23 -11.00 21.90
N THR A 27 0.73 -9.86 22.36
CA THR A 27 -0.71 -9.57 22.43
C THR A 27 -1.05 -8.67 21.26
N LEU A 28 -1.75 -9.22 20.26
CA LEU A 28 -2.19 -8.48 19.07
C LEU A 28 -3.63 -8.03 19.24
N HIS A 29 -3.85 -6.73 19.37
CA HIS A 29 -5.18 -6.13 19.43
C HIS A 29 -5.69 -5.79 18.04
N GLU A 30 -6.91 -6.20 17.73
CA GLU A 30 -7.61 -5.83 16.49
C GLU A 30 -9.05 -5.46 16.81
N MET A 31 -9.50 -4.29 16.34
CA MET A 31 -10.86 -3.83 16.63
C MET A 31 -11.95 -4.59 15.88
N LYS A 32 -11.61 -5.22 14.75
CA LYS A 32 -12.54 -6.09 14.01
C LYS A 32 -12.73 -7.43 14.74
N PRO A 33 -13.90 -8.03 14.67
CA PRO A 33 -15.12 -7.60 13.98
C PRO A 33 -16.00 -6.63 14.78
N GLU A 34 -15.67 -6.29 16.03
CA GLU A 34 -16.53 -5.49 16.91
C GLU A 34 -16.72 -4.06 16.38
N LYS A 35 -15.66 -3.48 15.83
CA LYS A 35 -15.67 -2.17 15.18
C LYS A 35 -14.97 -2.24 13.84
N THR A 36 -15.61 -1.72 12.82
CA THR A 36 -15.07 -1.64 11.45
C THR A 36 -14.88 -0.19 11.02
N THR A 37 -14.03 0.04 10.04
CA THR A 37 -13.94 1.33 9.33
C THR A 37 -14.70 1.26 8.01
N PRO A 38 -15.02 2.40 7.38
CA PRO A 38 -15.68 2.40 6.09
C PRO A 38 -14.91 1.68 4.96
N ALA A 39 -13.59 1.47 5.12
CA ALA A 39 -12.74 0.79 4.13
C ALA A 39 -12.65 -0.73 4.32
N HIS A 40 -12.97 -1.24 5.50
CA HIS A 40 -12.87 -2.67 5.81
C HIS A 40 -14.21 -3.36 5.65
N HIS A 41 -14.19 -4.54 5.01
CA HIS A 41 -15.39 -5.31 4.67
C HIS A 41 -15.38 -6.72 5.25
N THR A 42 -14.25 -7.18 5.78
CA THR A 42 -14.07 -8.51 6.37
C THR A 42 -13.53 -8.43 7.78
N ALA A 43 -13.63 -9.53 8.53
CA ALA A 43 -12.99 -9.68 9.84
C ALA A 43 -11.51 -10.14 9.73
N ASP A 44 -11.02 -10.42 8.51
CA ASP A 44 -9.68 -10.92 8.29
C ASP A 44 -8.62 -9.82 8.50
N PHE A 45 -7.40 -10.25 8.83
CA PHE A 45 -6.25 -9.38 9.03
C PHE A 45 -5.62 -8.99 7.70
N ALA A 46 -4.78 -7.95 7.71
CA ALA A 46 -4.07 -7.45 6.53
C ALA A 46 -4.99 -7.23 5.31
N GLU A 47 -6.24 -6.79 5.53
CA GLU A 47 -7.19 -6.52 4.45
C GLU A 47 -6.67 -5.40 3.53
N LEU A 48 -6.68 -5.66 2.22
CA LEU A 48 -6.26 -4.68 1.22
C LEU A 48 -7.43 -3.77 0.84
N CYS A 49 -7.47 -2.56 1.38
CA CYS A 49 -8.62 -1.66 1.26
C CYS A 49 -8.78 -1.05 -0.14
N CYS A 50 -7.72 -0.49 -0.73
CA CYS A 50 -7.84 0.28 -1.97
C CYS A 50 -7.59 -0.55 -3.23
N SER A 51 -6.66 -1.50 -3.21
CA SER A 51 -6.21 -2.27 -4.37
C SER A 51 -5.71 -3.63 -3.95
N ASN A 52 -5.87 -4.64 -4.82
CA ASN A 52 -5.23 -5.95 -4.64
C ASN A 52 -3.81 -6.00 -5.22
N SER A 53 -3.32 -4.91 -5.77
CA SER A 53 -1.96 -4.82 -6.31
C SER A 53 -0.98 -4.31 -5.27
N LEU A 54 0.11 -5.03 -5.13
CA LEU A 54 1.29 -4.61 -4.37
C LEU A 54 2.31 -3.92 -5.28
N ARG A 55 1.86 -3.38 -6.41
CA ARG A 55 2.66 -2.67 -7.43
C ARG A 55 3.71 -3.56 -8.12
N SER A 56 4.64 -2.93 -8.85
CA SER A 56 5.66 -3.63 -9.66
C SER A 56 6.46 -4.66 -8.85
N ASP A 57 6.66 -5.84 -9.43
CA ASP A 57 7.50 -6.91 -8.86
C ASP A 57 8.93 -6.94 -9.48
N GLN A 58 9.21 -6.01 -10.40
CA GLN A 58 10.52 -5.91 -11.05
C GLN A 58 11.50 -5.15 -10.17
N ILE A 59 12.69 -5.70 -9.94
CA ILE A 59 13.72 -5.12 -9.05
C ILE A 59 14.28 -3.77 -9.54
N GLU A 60 14.14 -3.46 -10.83
CA GLU A 60 14.48 -2.13 -11.39
C GLU A 60 13.48 -1.03 -11.00
N ASN A 61 12.40 -1.39 -10.28
CA ASN A 61 11.52 -0.49 -9.57
C ASN A 61 11.76 -0.63 -8.06
N ALA A 62 11.87 0.47 -7.34
CA ALA A 62 12.25 0.45 -5.93
C ALA A 62 11.30 -0.39 -5.06
N VAL A 63 9.99 -0.41 -5.37
CA VAL A 63 9.03 -1.27 -4.65
C VAL A 63 9.22 -2.76 -4.97
N GLY A 64 9.69 -3.12 -6.16
CA GLY A 64 10.09 -4.49 -6.50
C GLY A 64 11.34 -4.90 -5.76
N LEU A 65 12.31 -3.99 -5.65
CA LEU A 65 13.51 -4.18 -4.83
C LEU A 65 13.12 -4.39 -3.35
N LEU A 66 12.27 -3.54 -2.78
CA LEU A 66 11.84 -3.66 -1.38
C LEU A 66 11.15 -5.02 -1.11
N LYS A 67 10.34 -5.52 -2.07
CA LYS A 67 9.76 -6.87 -1.98
C LYS A 67 10.83 -7.95 -1.93
N GLU A 68 11.82 -7.85 -2.81
CA GLU A 68 12.90 -8.83 -2.87
C GLU A 68 13.78 -8.82 -1.61
N GLU A 69 14.03 -7.64 -1.03
CA GLU A 69 14.68 -7.52 0.28
C GLU A 69 13.90 -8.25 1.36
N LEU A 70 12.58 -8.00 1.45
CA LEU A 70 11.70 -8.65 2.41
C LEU A 70 11.56 -10.16 2.20
N ARG A 71 11.55 -10.65 0.94
CA ARG A 71 11.56 -12.09 0.64
C ARG A 71 12.82 -12.76 1.20
N ARG A 72 13.99 -12.16 0.97
CA ARG A 72 15.27 -12.70 1.48
C ARG A 72 15.34 -12.72 3.00
N LEU A 73 14.55 -11.88 3.65
CA LEU A 73 14.47 -11.76 5.11
C LEU A 73 13.26 -12.50 5.71
N ASP A 74 12.57 -13.34 4.94
CA ASP A 74 11.42 -14.16 5.35
C ASP A 74 10.25 -13.34 5.94
N SER A 75 9.80 -12.33 5.24
CA SER A 75 8.59 -11.58 5.58
C SER A 75 7.35 -12.46 5.46
N LEU A 76 6.48 -12.45 6.49
CA LEU A 76 5.17 -13.08 6.46
C LEU A 76 4.31 -12.56 5.32
N ILE A 77 4.25 -11.23 5.18
CA ILE A 77 3.38 -10.56 4.21
C ILE A 77 3.80 -10.95 2.78
N LEU A 78 5.09 -11.00 2.48
CA LEU A 78 5.56 -11.42 1.16
C LEU A 78 5.34 -12.92 0.90
N ALA A 79 5.54 -13.78 1.89
CA ALA A 79 5.26 -15.20 1.77
C ALA A 79 3.76 -15.46 1.45
N CYS A 80 2.86 -14.75 2.14
CA CYS A 80 1.43 -14.84 1.87
C CYS A 80 1.05 -14.25 0.50
N ALA A 81 1.67 -13.13 0.11
CA ALA A 81 1.42 -12.49 -1.18
C ALA A 81 1.84 -13.37 -2.35
N ASP A 82 3.02 -13.99 -2.26
CA ASP A 82 3.50 -14.90 -3.30
C ASP A 82 2.64 -16.17 -3.41
N ALA A 83 2.13 -16.69 -2.28
CA ALA A 83 1.23 -17.86 -2.25
C ALA A 83 -0.16 -17.58 -2.81
N THR A 84 -0.60 -16.32 -2.84
CA THR A 84 -1.94 -15.93 -3.30
C THR A 84 -1.91 -15.04 -4.54
N ARG A 85 -0.80 -15.09 -5.28
CA ARG A 85 -0.56 -14.32 -6.51
C ARG A 85 -1.64 -14.58 -7.55
N VAL A 86 -2.08 -13.50 -8.21
CA VAL A 86 -2.90 -13.53 -9.41
C VAL A 86 -2.16 -12.85 -10.56
N GLU A 87 -2.52 -13.20 -11.79
CA GLU A 87 -1.91 -12.63 -12.99
C GLU A 87 -2.15 -11.11 -13.08
N ALA A 88 -1.08 -10.36 -13.24
CA ALA A 88 -1.11 -8.90 -13.36
C ALA A 88 0.13 -8.35 -14.08
N GLY A 89 0.60 -9.02 -15.12
CA GLY A 89 1.78 -8.61 -15.90
C GLY A 89 3.04 -8.48 -15.04
N GLY A 90 3.66 -7.31 -15.03
CA GLY A 90 4.88 -7.03 -14.24
C GLY A 90 4.62 -6.60 -12.79
N ALA A 91 3.38 -6.67 -12.31
CA ALA A 91 3.01 -6.35 -10.93
C ALA A 91 2.84 -7.62 -10.09
N LEU A 92 3.02 -7.50 -8.77
CA LEU A 92 2.53 -8.47 -7.81
C LEU A 92 1.11 -8.08 -7.41
N ALA A 93 0.11 -8.78 -7.92
CA ALA A 93 -1.25 -8.70 -7.43
C ALA A 93 -1.64 -10.02 -6.75
N VAL A 94 -2.58 -9.95 -5.84
CA VAL A 94 -3.01 -11.11 -5.04
C VAL A 94 -4.52 -11.31 -5.12
N ASP A 95 -4.97 -12.53 -4.90
CA ASP A 95 -6.37 -12.76 -4.54
C ASP A 95 -6.63 -12.05 -3.21
N ARG A 96 -7.45 -11.02 -3.23
CA ARG A 96 -7.68 -10.12 -2.08
C ARG A 96 -8.12 -10.87 -0.83
N TYR A 97 -9.07 -11.76 -0.99
CA TYR A 97 -9.64 -12.51 0.15
C TYR A 97 -8.74 -13.68 0.57
N GLY A 98 -8.16 -14.39 -0.40
CA GLY A 98 -7.21 -15.47 -0.15
C GLY A 98 -5.98 -14.99 0.62
N PHE A 99 -5.46 -13.82 0.26
CA PHE A 99 -4.33 -13.20 0.95
C PHE A 99 -4.65 -12.88 2.42
N SER A 100 -5.74 -12.13 2.65
CA SER A 100 -6.13 -11.73 4.02
C SER A 100 -6.42 -12.94 4.90
N LYS A 101 -7.11 -13.94 4.34
CA LYS A 101 -7.40 -15.21 5.05
C LYS A 101 -6.12 -15.95 5.42
N LEU A 102 -5.16 -16.07 4.49
CA LEU A 102 -3.90 -16.77 4.75
C LEU A 102 -3.06 -16.07 5.83
N VAL A 103 -2.98 -14.73 5.80
CA VAL A 103 -2.31 -13.96 6.86
C VAL A 103 -2.99 -14.19 8.19
N THR A 104 -4.33 -14.14 8.23
CA THR A 104 -5.13 -14.38 9.45
C THR A 104 -4.87 -15.76 10.04
N GLU A 105 -4.87 -16.79 9.20
CA GLU A 105 -4.61 -18.19 9.62
C GLU A 105 -3.22 -18.34 10.23
N LYS A 106 -2.18 -17.79 9.57
CA LYS A 106 -0.79 -17.85 10.07
C LYS A 106 -0.63 -17.12 11.41
N ILE A 107 -1.19 -15.94 11.55
CA ILE A 107 -1.12 -15.16 12.79
C ILE A 107 -1.86 -15.88 13.94
N ARG A 108 -3.07 -16.37 13.69
CA ARG A 108 -3.88 -17.05 14.72
C ARG A 108 -3.34 -18.41 15.13
N SER A 109 -2.62 -19.10 14.25
CA SER A 109 -2.01 -20.41 14.54
C SER A 109 -0.67 -20.31 15.26
N HIS A 110 -0.05 -19.12 15.32
CA HIS A 110 1.28 -18.99 15.94
C HIS A 110 1.19 -19.04 17.48
N PRO A 111 1.91 -19.96 18.17
CA PRO A 111 1.77 -20.20 19.60
C PRO A 111 2.14 -18.99 20.48
N ASN A 112 3.01 -18.11 20.00
CA ASN A 112 3.45 -16.90 20.72
C ASN A 112 2.58 -15.67 20.45
N ILE A 113 1.49 -15.79 19.66
CA ILE A 113 0.58 -14.66 19.36
C ILE A 113 -0.78 -14.93 19.96
N THR A 114 -1.20 -14.05 20.86
CA THR A 114 -2.57 -14.03 21.40
C THR A 114 -3.31 -12.86 20.75
N VAL A 115 -4.38 -13.16 20.01
CA VAL A 115 -5.25 -12.14 19.42
C VAL A 115 -6.34 -11.75 20.40
N VAL A 116 -6.45 -10.45 20.65
CA VAL A 116 -7.47 -9.85 21.52
C VAL A 116 -8.34 -8.93 20.66
N PRO A 117 -9.63 -9.25 20.49
CA PRO A 117 -10.58 -8.39 19.79
C PRO A 117 -10.90 -7.15 20.62
N GLY A 118 -11.34 -6.09 19.94
CA GLY A 118 -11.80 -4.86 20.55
C GLY A 118 -10.90 -3.66 20.28
N GLU A 119 -11.50 -2.49 20.42
CA GLU A 119 -10.82 -1.20 20.22
C GLU A 119 -9.88 -0.88 21.38
N VAL A 120 -8.66 -0.53 21.08
CA VAL A 120 -7.72 0.07 22.02
C VAL A 120 -7.89 1.59 21.99
N THR A 121 -8.28 2.17 23.12
CA THR A 121 -8.57 3.62 23.24
C THR A 121 -7.48 4.42 23.94
N ALA A 122 -6.50 3.75 24.54
CA ALA A 122 -5.36 4.37 25.21
C ALA A 122 -4.09 3.57 24.93
N ILE A 123 -2.92 4.20 24.97
CA ILE A 123 -1.63 3.51 24.80
C ILE A 123 -1.38 2.65 26.04
N PRO A 124 -1.25 1.30 25.90
CA PRO A 124 -1.00 0.42 27.02
C PRO A 124 0.35 0.67 27.72
N GLU A 125 0.45 0.21 28.95
CA GLU A 125 1.75 0.13 29.62
C GLU A 125 2.64 -0.98 29.01
N GLY A 126 3.95 -0.93 29.27
CA GLY A 126 4.91 -1.89 28.78
C GLY A 126 5.37 -1.57 27.34
N ASN A 127 5.83 -2.59 26.63
CA ASN A 127 6.36 -2.43 25.29
C ASN A 127 5.24 -2.51 24.25
N VAL A 128 5.15 -1.51 23.37
CA VAL A 128 4.02 -1.35 22.45
C VAL A 128 4.50 -1.03 21.05
N ILE A 129 3.94 -1.70 20.05
CA ILE A 129 4.04 -1.30 18.64
C ILE A 129 2.66 -0.84 18.18
N ILE A 130 2.52 0.44 17.82
CA ILE A 130 1.29 1.02 17.31
C ILE A 130 1.31 0.90 15.78
N ALA A 131 0.50 -0.01 15.26
CA ALA A 131 0.40 -0.35 13.84
C ALA A 131 -1.07 -0.27 13.35
N SER A 132 -1.86 0.61 13.97
CA SER A 132 -3.29 0.79 13.71
C SER A 132 -3.61 1.40 12.33
N GLY A 133 -2.56 1.83 11.61
CA GLY A 133 -2.67 2.29 10.23
C GLY A 133 -3.32 3.66 10.07
N PRO A 134 -3.64 4.04 8.82
CA PRO A 134 -4.15 5.37 8.51
C PRO A 134 -5.58 5.61 9.02
N LEU A 135 -6.34 4.53 9.23
CA LEU A 135 -7.72 4.55 9.71
C LEU A 135 -7.80 4.26 11.22
N THR A 136 -6.81 4.74 11.96
CA THR A 136 -6.79 4.69 13.42
C THR A 136 -8.06 5.30 13.99
N SER A 137 -8.67 4.66 14.99
CA SER A 137 -9.89 5.15 15.63
C SER A 137 -9.67 6.50 16.31
N ASP A 138 -10.72 7.30 16.39
CA ASP A 138 -10.64 8.66 16.96
C ASP A 138 -10.12 8.64 18.41
N ALA A 139 -10.52 7.65 19.20
CA ALA A 139 -10.08 7.53 20.59
C ALA A 139 -8.57 7.23 20.69
N LEU A 140 -8.07 6.27 19.92
CA LEU A 140 -6.63 5.98 19.89
C LEU A 140 -5.83 7.13 19.26
N ALA A 141 -6.35 7.78 18.21
CA ALA A 141 -5.73 8.95 17.61
C ALA A 141 -5.58 10.11 18.61
N ALA A 142 -6.61 10.35 19.43
CA ALA A 142 -6.54 11.33 20.51
C ALA A 142 -5.49 10.98 21.57
N ALA A 143 -5.43 9.71 21.99
CA ALA A 143 -4.42 9.25 22.96
C ALA A 143 -2.98 9.36 22.41
N ILE A 144 -2.79 9.09 21.11
CA ILE A 144 -1.52 9.28 20.42
C ILE A 144 -1.16 10.78 20.39
N ALA A 145 -2.11 11.64 20.00
CA ALA A 145 -1.89 13.09 19.95
C ALA A 145 -1.55 13.67 21.33
N GLU A 146 -2.22 13.23 22.38
CA GLU A 146 -1.89 13.61 23.78
C GLU A 146 -0.46 13.18 24.15
N LYS A 147 -0.06 11.96 23.83
CA LYS A 147 1.29 11.43 24.12
C LYS A 147 2.38 12.19 23.38
N LEU A 148 2.13 12.58 22.13
CA LEU A 148 3.11 13.22 21.27
C LEU A 148 3.16 14.76 21.38
N GLY A 149 2.09 15.37 21.88
CA GLY A 149 1.91 16.83 21.93
C GLY A 149 1.27 17.40 20.66
N GLU A 150 0.87 18.68 20.74
CA GLU A 150 0.17 19.36 19.63
C GLU A 150 1.04 19.51 18.37
N GLY A 151 0.41 19.38 17.19
CA GLY A 151 1.05 19.61 15.88
C GLY A 151 1.86 18.44 15.32
N HIS A 152 1.88 17.29 16.00
CA HIS A 152 2.64 16.11 15.57
C HIS A 152 1.83 15.09 14.77
N THR A 153 0.51 15.21 14.72
CA THR A 153 -0.36 14.41 13.86
C THR A 153 -0.88 15.25 12.70
N LEU A 154 -0.79 14.71 11.52
CA LEU A 154 -1.25 15.31 10.27
C LEU A 154 -2.28 14.41 9.62
N ASN A 155 -3.12 14.96 8.73
CA ASN A 155 -4.12 14.19 8.01
C ASN A 155 -3.98 14.42 6.51
N PHE A 156 -4.23 13.36 5.74
CA PHE A 156 -4.43 13.43 4.31
C PHE A 156 -5.61 12.54 3.90
N PHE A 157 -6.06 12.69 2.67
CA PHE A 157 -7.19 11.93 2.15
C PHE A 157 -6.72 10.92 1.10
N ASP A 158 -7.29 9.73 1.16
CA ASP A 158 -7.06 8.63 0.22
C ASP A 158 -8.40 8.10 -0.29
N ALA A 159 -8.43 7.65 -1.52
CA ALA A 159 -9.64 7.15 -2.15
C ALA A 159 -9.44 5.72 -2.70
N ALA A 160 -10.46 4.88 -2.54
CA ALA A 160 -10.51 3.56 -3.15
C ALA A 160 -11.15 3.60 -4.53
N ALA A 161 -10.73 2.69 -5.42
CA ALA A 161 -11.32 2.50 -6.74
C ALA A 161 -12.48 1.47 -6.71
N PRO A 162 -13.47 1.61 -7.61
CA PRO A 162 -14.58 0.66 -7.71
C PRO A 162 -14.15 -0.72 -8.24
N LEU A 163 -14.99 -1.72 -7.93
CA LEU A 163 -14.91 -3.09 -8.45
C LEU A 163 -16.16 -3.43 -9.24
N VAL A 164 -15.99 -4.11 -10.37
CA VAL A 164 -17.08 -4.60 -11.24
C VAL A 164 -16.99 -6.11 -11.45
N THR A 165 -18.13 -6.76 -11.73
CA THR A 165 -18.13 -8.19 -12.11
C THR A 165 -17.66 -8.36 -13.55
N PHE A 166 -16.93 -9.44 -13.83
CA PHE A 166 -16.48 -9.77 -15.18
C PHE A 166 -17.63 -9.96 -16.16
N GLU A 167 -18.69 -10.64 -15.71
CA GLU A 167 -19.87 -10.97 -16.55
C GLU A 167 -20.62 -9.74 -17.03
N SER A 168 -20.48 -8.62 -16.33
CA SER A 168 -21.13 -7.35 -16.69
C SER A 168 -20.29 -6.44 -17.59
N ILE A 169 -19.05 -6.86 -17.94
CA ILE A 169 -18.19 -6.11 -18.85
C ILE A 169 -18.53 -6.49 -20.28
N ASP A 170 -18.84 -5.50 -21.12
CA ASP A 170 -19.02 -5.72 -22.55
C ASP A 170 -17.67 -5.98 -23.23
N MET A 171 -17.36 -7.26 -23.42
CA MET A 171 -16.14 -7.70 -24.07
C MET A 171 -16.12 -7.47 -25.59
N GLU A 172 -17.25 -7.07 -26.20
CA GLU A 172 -17.22 -6.60 -27.58
C GLU A 172 -16.65 -5.18 -27.68
N SER A 173 -16.78 -4.38 -26.63
CA SER A 173 -16.23 -3.03 -26.54
C SER A 173 -14.89 -2.98 -25.78
N ALA A 174 -14.31 -4.14 -25.44
CA ALA A 174 -13.04 -4.26 -24.71
C ALA A 174 -12.12 -5.33 -25.31
N PHE A 175 -10.86 -5.33 -24.88
CA PHE A 175 -9.90 -6.36 -25.30
C PHE A 175 -8.84 -6.64 -24.24
N PHE A 176 -8.32 -7.85 -24.22
CA PHE A 176 -7.18 -8.21 -23.38
C PHE A 176 -5.87 -7.78 -24.04
N ALA A 177 -5.03 -7.02 -23.33
CA ALA A 177 -3.68 -6.68 -23.77
C ALA A 177 -2.79 -6.25 -22.60
N SER A 178 -1.50 -6.32 -22.80
CA SER A 178 -0.47 -5.64 -21.97
C SER A 178 0.16 -4.47 -22.71
N ARG A 179 0.58 -3.44 -22.00
CA ARG A 179 1.24 -2.28 -22.62
C ARG A 179 2.55 -2.67 -23.27
N TYR A 180 2.72 -2.24 -24.52
CA TYR A 180 3.92 -2.52 -25.33
C TYR A 180 4.20 -4.01 -25.49
N ASP A 181 3.16 -4.86 -25.44
CA ASP A 181 3.25 -6.32 -25.53
C ASP A 181 4.25 -6.93 -24.52
N LYS A 182 4.33 -6.32 -23.32
CA LYS A 182 5.22 -6.77 -22.24
C LYS A 182 4.51 -7.70 -21.27
N GLY A 183 4.95 -8.94 -21.20
CA GLY A 183 4.35 -9.97 -20.36
C GLY A 183 3.07 -10.54 -20.97
N THR A 184 2.18 -11.02 -20.11
CA THR A 184 0.89 -11.61 -20.47
C THR A 184 -0.20 -10.55 -20.64
N ALA A 185 -1.21 -10.85 -21.45
CA ALA A 185 -2.32 -9.93 -21.74
C ALA A 185 -3.38 -9.97 -20.62
N ASP A 186 -3.00 -9.56 -19.39
CA ASP A 186 -3.77 -9.79 -18.17
C ASP A 186 -4.78 -8.67 -17.85
N TYR A 187 -4.69 -7.53 -18.55
CA TYR A 187 -5.59 -6.40 -18.34
C TYR A 187 -6.68 -6.37 -19.40
N ILE A 188 -7.91 -6.13 -18.98
CA ILE A 188 -8.99 -5.74 -19.88
C ILE A 188 -8.84 -4.24 -20.16
N ASN A 189 -8.82 -3.87 -21.43
CA ASN A 189 -8.66 -2.51 -21.90
C ASN A 189 -9.98 -2.06 -22.52
N CYS A 190 -10.56 -0.98 -21.99
CA CYS A 190 -11.80 -0.38 -22.42
C CYS A 190 -11.48 0.92 -23.17
N PRO A 191 -11.42 0.88 -24.51
CA PRO A 191 -11.10 2.04 -25.33
C PRO A 191 -12.27 3.04 -25.37
N MET A 192 -11.93 4.30 -25.58
CA MET A 192 -12.88 5.38 -25.87
C MET A 192 -12.39 6.17 -27.08
N THR A 193 -13.33 6.62 -27.91
CA THR A 193 -13.11 7.66 -28.93
C THR A 193 -12.94 9.01 -28.26
N GLU A 194 -12.59 10.04 -29.04
CA GLU A 194 -12.49 11.41 -28.56
C GLU A 194 -13.85 11.92 -28.05
N GLU A 195 -14.92 11.67 -28.81
CA GLU A 195 -16.28 12.10 -28.47
C GLU A 195 -16.80 11.41 -27.19
N GLU A 196 -16.52 10.11 -27.01
CA GLU A 196 -16.86 9.36 -25.81
C GLU A 196 -16.09 9.86 -24.59
N TYR A 197 -14.79 10.15 -24.78
CA TYR A 197 -13.96 10.71 -23.74
C TYR A 197 -14.42 12.11 -23.33
N ASP A 198 -14.73 12.99 -24.28
CA ASP A 198 -15.21 14.35 -24.00
C ASP A 198 -16.50 14.33 -23.17
N ALA A 199 -17.46 13.49 -23.56
CA ALA A 199 -18.70 13.32 -22.81
C ALA A 199 -18.44 12.76 -21.39
N PHE A 200 -17.55 11.77 -21.27
CA PHE A 200 -17.14 11.20 -19.99
C PHE A 200 -16.44 12.25 -19.12
N TRP A 201 -15.45 12.97 -19.66
CA TRP A 201 -14.70 13.99 -18.93
C TRP A 201 -15.62 15.11 -18.41
N GLN A 202 -16.57 15.58 -19.24
CA GLN A 202 -17.52 16.59 -18.83
C GLN A 202 -18.45 16.07 -17.71
N ALA A 203 -18.94 14.85 -17.82
CA ALA A 203 -19.77 14.24 -16.79
C ALA A 203 -18.99 14.03 -15.48
N LEU A 204 -17.72 13.60 -15.56
CA LEU A 204 -16.83 13.35 -14.42
C LEU A 204 -16.52 14.65 -13.66
N THR A 205 -16.19 15.73 -14.38
CA THR A 205 -15.78 17.00 -13.76
C THR A 205 -16.94 17.78 -13.13
N THR A 206 -18.19 17.46 -13.51
CA THR A 206 -19.43 18.10 -13.02
C THR A 206 -20.24 17.22 -12.08
N ALA A 207 -19.78 15.99 -11.82
CA ALA A 207 -20.48 15.03 -10.96
C ALA A 207 -20.52 15.47 -9.50
N GLU A 208 -21.56 15.05 -8.78
CA GLU A 208 -21.70 15.33 -7.35
C GLU A 208 -20.76 14.47 -6.51
N GLU A 209 -20.04 15.14 -5.62
CA GLU A 209 -19.10 14.51 -4.69
C GLU A 209 -19.76 14.19 -3.34
N ALA A 210 -19.27 13.16 -2.66
CA ALA A 210 -19.64 12.89 -1.28
C ALA A 210 -19.01 13.97 -0.39
N SER A 211 -19.79 14.51 0.56
CA SER A 211 -19.26 15.47 1.53
C SER A 211 -18.31 14.74 2.49
N VAL A 212 -17.04 15.12 2.49
CA VAL A 212 -16.03 14.63 3.44
C VAL A 212 -15.62 15.79 4.34
N HIS A 213 -15.87 15.65 5.65
CA HIS A 213 -15.50 16.70 6.60
C HIS A 213 -13.99 16.98 6.58
N GLY A 214 -13.64 18.25 6.33
CA GLY A 214 -12.25 18.73 6.30
C GLY A 214 -11.48 18.36 5.03
N PHE A 215 -12.19 17.89 3.99
CA PHE A 215 -11.57 17.66 2.68
C PHE A 215 -11.23 19.00 2.01
N GLU A 216 -9.96 19.14 1.64
CA GLU A 216 -9.46 20.16 0.74
C GLU A 216 -8.61 19.48 -0.34
N ASP A 217 -8.77 19.86 -1.59
CA ASP A 217 -8.01 19.31 -2.73
C ASP A 217 -6.48 19.36 -2.54
N LYS A 218 -6.02 20.27 -1.68
CA LYS A 218 -4.60 20.44 -1.34
C LYS A 218 -4.04 19.34 -0.43
N ASN A 219 -4.90 18.60 0.26
CA ASN A 219 -4.52 17.59 1.26
C ASN A 219 -4.64 16.15 0.72
N VAL A 220 -4.69 15.97 -0.60
CA VAL A 220 -4.77 14.66 -1.24
C VAL A 220 -3.37 14.19 -1.61
N PHE A 221 -3.04 12.95 -1.26
CA PHE A 221 -1.79 12.32 -1.70
C PHE A 221 -1.82 12.10 -3.22
N GLU A 222 -0.77 12.55 -3.94
CA GLU A 222 -0.71 12.49 -5.41
C GLU A 222 -0.90 11.06 -5.97
N GLY A 223 -0.41 10.04 -5.27
CA GLY A 223 -0.52 8.64 -5.70
C GLY A 223 -1.91 8.03 -5.60
N CYS A 224 -2.81 8.67 -4.83
CA CYS A 224 -4.19 8.23 -4.58
C CYS A 224 -5.21 9.32 -4.93
N MET A 225 -4.81 10.26 -5.77
CA MET A 225 -5.66 11.37 -6.19
C MET A 225 -6.93 10.87 -6.87
N PRO A 226 -8.12 11.36 -6.48
CA PRO A 226 -9.37 11.03 -7.13
C PRO A 226 -9.36 11.37 -8.62
N VAL A 227 -9.95 10.51 -9.43
CA VAL A 227 -9.96 10.66 -10.89
C VAL A 227 -10.64 11.95 -11.34
N GLU A 228 -11.70 12.39 -10.65
CA GLU A 228 -12.38 13.67 -10.90
C GLU A 228 -11.51 14.88 -10.56
N VAL A 229 -10.69 14.80 -9.51
CA VAL A 229 -9.74 15.85 -9.16
C VAL A 229 -8.62 15.95 -10.20
N MET A 230 -8.12 14.82 -10.69
CA MET A 230 -7.18 14.78 -11.80
C MET A 230 -7.78 15.37 -13.08
N ALA A 231 -9.03 15.03 -13.40
CA ALA A 231 -9.73 15.51 -14.57
C ALA A 231 -9.87 17.04 -14.61
N ARG A 232 -10.10 17.67 -13.45
CA ARG A 232 -10.22 19.15 -13.34
C ARG A 232 -8.91 19.89 -13.53
N ARG A 233 -7.75 19.21 -13.42
CA ARG A 233 -6.44 19.82 -13.71
C ARG A 233 -6.23 20.14 -15.19
N GLY A 234 -7.03 19.56 -16.06
CA GLY A 234 -7.03 19.82 -17.51
C GLY A 234 -7.62 18.67 -18.28
N HIS A 235 -8.23 18.99 -19.45
CA HIS A 235 -8.94 18.04 -20.30
C HIS A 235 -8.10 16.77 -20.60
N ASP A 236 -6.86 16.94 -21.00
CA ASP A 236 -6.01 15.82 -21.42
C ASP A 236 -5.27 15.13 -20.26
N THR A 237 -5.41 15.62 -19.02
CA THR A 237 -4.64 15.13 -17.87
C THR A 237 -4.80 13.61 -17.69
N LEU A 238 -6.02 13.08 -17.82
CA LEU A 238 -6.27 11.65 -17.67
C LEU A 238 -5.60 10.83 -18.77
N CYS A 239 -5.49 11.34 -20.00
CA CYS A 239 -4.84 10.67 -21.14
C CYS A 239 -3.32 10.55 -20.97
N TYR A 240 -2.71 11.35 -20.09
CA TYR A 240 -1.30 11.22 -19.68
C TYR A 240 -1.15 10.45 -18.36
N GLY A 241 -2.26 10.18 -17.67
CA GLY A 241 -2.36 9.48 -16.38
C GLY A 241 -3.04 8.11 -16.49
N PRO A 242 -4.14 7.91 -15.75
CA PRO A 242 -4.80 6.59 -15.63
C PRO A 242 -5.43 6.10 -16.95
N LEU A 243 -5.86 7.00 -17.84
CA LEU A 243 -6.48 6.64 -19.12
C LEU A 243 -5.52 6.70 -20.30
N LYS A 244 -4.22 6.64 -20.06
CA LYS A 244 -3.19 6.74 -21.09
C LYS A 244 -3.36 5.65 -22.15
N PRO A 245 -3.50 5.98 -23.47
CA PRO A 245 -3.67 4.98 -24.53
C PRO A 245 -2.34 4.39 -25.03
N ARG A 246 -1.22 5.06 -24.82
CA ARG A 246 0.10 4.70 -25.37
C ARG A 246 0.50 3.26 -25.09
N GLY A 247 0.88 2.55 -26.16
CA GLY A 247 1.35 1.16 -26.10
C GLY A 247 0.23 0.15 -26.01
N LEU A 248 -1.02 0.56 -26.26
CA LEU A 248 -2.20 -0.30 -26.40
C LEU A 248 -2.79 -0.08 -27.78
N ARG A 249 -2.95 -1.15 -28.57
CA ARG A 249 -3.62 -1.09 -29.87
C ARG A 249 -4.92 -1.86 -29.79
N ASP A 250 -6.00 -1.21 -30.18
CA ASP A 250 -7.29 -1.85 -30.31
C ASP A 250 -7.22 -2.89 -31.46
N PRO A 251 -7.49 -4.17 -31.20
CA PRO A 251 -7.45 -5.20 -32.23
C PRO A 251 -8.44 -4.97 -33.39
N LYS A 252 -9.55 -4.27 -33.15
CA LYS A 252 -10.58 -3.98 -34.14
C LYS A 252 -10.16 -2.90 -35.13
N THR A 253 -9.47 -1.87 -34.64
CA THR A 253 -9.07 -0.73 -35.47
C THR A 253 -7.61 -0.77 -35.87
N GLY A 254 -6.76 -1.55 -35.17
CA GLY A 254 -5.31 -1.58 -35.34
C GLY A 254 -4.59 -0.30 -34.86
N LYS A 255 -5.32 0.66 -34.26
CA LYS A 255 -4.81 1.96 -33.82
C LYS A 255 -4.79 2.08 -32.30
N GLU A 256 -3.99 3.00 -31.78
CA GLU A 256 -4.11 3.46 -30.40
C GLU A 256 -5.43 4.25 -30.26
N PRO A 257 -6.30 3.93 -29.28
CA PRO A 257 -7.51 4.72 -29.02
C PRO A 257 -7.17 6.12 -28.49
N TYR A 258 -8.17 6.98 -28.34
CA TYR A 258 -7.97 8.31 -27.74
C TYR A 258 -7.68 8.20 -26.24
N ALA A 259 -8.47 7.40 -25.52
CA ALA A 259 -8.27 7.09 -24.12
C ALA A 259 -8.59 5.60 -23.85
N VAL A 260 -8.00 5.03 -22.77
CA VAL A 260 -8.24 3.63 -22.38
C VAL A 260 -8.35 3.50 -20.88
N VAL A 261 -9.47 2.97 -20.41
CA VAL A 261 -9.59 2.50 -19.02
C VAL A 261 -9.09 1.07 -18.92
N GLN A 262 -8.23 0.80 -17.95
CA GLN A 262 -7.71 -0.55 -17.70
C GLN A 262 -8.42 -1.17 -16.50
N LEU A 263 -8.84 -2.42 -16.65
CA LEU A 263 -9.38 -3.23 -15.57
C LEU A 263 -8.39 -4.33 -15.24
N ARG A 264 -8.16 -4.55 -13.94
CA ARG A 264 -7.26 -5.58 -13.43
C ARG A 264 -8.04 -6.59 -12.61
N ARG A 265 -7.73 -7.87 -12.80
CA ARG A 265 -8.28 -8.98 -12.00
C ARG A 265 -8.09 -8.73 -10.50
N ASP A 266 -9.15 -8.86 -9.71
CA ASP A 266 -9.14 -8.63 -8.25
C ASP A 266 -9.18 -9.91 -7.43
N ASN A 267 -9.54 -11.05 -8.02
CA ASN A 267 -9.58 -12.37 -7.39
C ASN A 267 -9.01 -13.47 -8.30
N ALA A 268 -8.66 -14.62 -7.72
CA ALA A 268 -8.08 -15.76 -8.45
C ALA A 268 -9.02 -16.32 -9.52
N GLN A 269 -10.35 -16.31 -9.29
CA GLN A 269 -11.35 -16.82 -10.21
C GLN A 269 -11.52 -15.92 -11.45
N GLY A 270 -11.02 -14.67 -11.41
CA GLY A 270 -11.21 -13.71 -12.49
C GLY A 270 -12.66 -13.26 -12.66
N SER A 271 -13.46 -13.35 -11.62
CA SER A 271 -14.87 -12.95 -11.62
C SER A 271 -15.10 -11.48 -11.26
N VAL A 272 -14.09 -10.81 -10.67
CA VAL A 272 -14.15 -9.41 -10.23
C VAL A 272 -12.93 -8.64 -10.74
N TYR A 273 -13.15 -7.42 -11.22
CA TYR A 273 -12.13 -6.54 -11.78
C TYR A 273 -12.15 -5.16 -11.14
N ASN A 274 -10.95 -4.63 -10.89
CA ASN A 274 -10.72 -3.30 -10.34
C ASN A 274 -10.50 -2.27 -11.46
N LEU A 275 -11.17 -1.12 -11.39
CA LEU A 275 -10.93 0.01 -12.29
C LEU A 275 -9.62 0.69 -11.91
N VAL A 276 -8.57 0.49 -12.71
CA VAL A 276 -7.22 0.98 -12.40
C VAL A 276 -7.14 2.50 -12.50
N GLY A 277 -6.77 3.17 -11.41
CA GLY A 277 -6.64 4.63 -11.38
C GLY A 277 -7.96 5.39 -11.21
N PHE A 278 -9.03 4.70 -10.84
CA PHE A 278 -10.36 5.28 -10.61
C PHE A 278 -10.67 5.45 -9.12
N GLN A 279 -9.68 5.79 -8.32
CA GLN A 279 -9.94 6.30 -6.97
C GLN A 279 -10.89 7.48 -7.07
N THR A 280 -11.93 7.53 -6.23
CA THR A 280 -12.97 8.55 -6.35
C THR A 280 -13.69 8.82 -5.03
N HIS A 281 -14.16 10.05 -4.86
CA HIS A 281 -15.09 10.44 -3.80
C HIS A 281 -16.45 10.90 -4.34
N LEU A 282 -16.73 10.59 -5.59
CA LEU A 282 -18.08 10.79 -6.14
C LEU A 282 -19.12 10.02 -5.32
N ARG A 283 -20.35 10.54 -5.23
CA ARG A 283 -21.48 9.80 -4.67
C ARG A 283 -21.74 8.51 -5.46
N PHE A 284 -22.18 7.44 -4.81
CA PHE A 284 -22.41 6.13 -5.45
C PHE A 284 -23.31 6.20 -6.71
N PRO A 285 -24.43 6.96 -6.71
CA PRO A 285 -25.23 7.13 -7.94
C PRO A 285 -24.44 7.80 -9.07
N GLU A 286 -23.58 8.76 -8.74
CA GLU A 286 -22.75 9.45 -9.72
C GLU A 286 -21.63 8.54 -10.26
N GLN A 287 -21.01 7.72 -9.41
CA GLN A 287 -20.05 6.72 -9.86
C GLN A 287 -20.69 5.78 -10.89
N LYS A 288 -21.90 5.26 -10.60
CA LYS A 288 -22.63 4.42 -11.54
C LYS A 288 -22.93 5.16 -12.84
N ARG A 289 -23.48 6.38 -12.75
CA ARG A 289 -23.85 7.19 -13.92
C ARG A 289 -22.64 7.51 -14.81
N VAL A 290 -21.57 8.01 -14.21
CA VAL A 290 -20.38 8.48 -14.95
C VAL A 290 -19.56 7.32 -15.49
N PHE A 291 -19.28 6.30 -14.68
CA PHE A 291 -18.43 5.20 -15.12
C PHE A 291 -19.12 4.26 -16.11
N SER A 292 -20.46 4.21 -16.11
CA SER A 292 -21.22 3.52 -17.16
C SER A 292 -21.23 4.26 -18.51
N MET A 293 -20.67 5.46 -18.62
CA MET A 293 -20.44 6.12 -19.91
C MET A 293 -19.24 5.54 -20.68
N ILE A 294 -18.38 4.77 -20.02
CA ILE A 294 -17.31 4.02 -20.67
C ILE A 294 -17.97 2.86 -21.44
N PRO A 295 -17.80 2.75 -22.78
CA PRO A 295 -18.59 1.80 -23.60
C PRO A 295 -18.60 0.36 -23.05
N ALA A 296 -17.45 -0.16 -22.65
CA ALA A 296 -17.34 -1.51 -22.09
C ALA A 296 -17.99 -1.68 -20.71
N LEU A 297 -18.36 -0.59 -20.03
CA LEU A 297 -18.94 -0.59 -18.69
C LEU A 297 -20.37 -0.08 -18.63
N HIS A 298 -21.06 0.06 -19.79
CA HIS A 298 -22.39 0.67 -19.82
C HIS A 298 -23.42 -0.10 -18.96
N ASP A 299 -23.33 -1.41 -18.90
CA ASP A 299 -24.15 -2.29 -18.06
C ASP A 299 -23.40 -2.85 -16.84
N ALA A 300 -22.25 -2.25 -16.47
CA ALA A 300 -21.41 -2.79 -15.43
C ALA A 300 -22.12 -2.90 -14.07
N GLU A 301 -21.97 -4.06 -13.43
CA GLU A 301 -22.40 -4.33 -12.08
C GLU A 301 -21.28 -4.03 -11.09
N PHE A 302 -21.48 -2.96 -10.30
CA PHE A 302 -20.52 -2.53 -9.29
C PHE A 302 -20.70 -3.35 -8.00
N VAL A 303 -19.75 -4.24 -7.71
CA VAL A 303 -19.76 -5.01 -6.45
C VAL A 303 -19.23 -4.19 -5.28
N ARG A 304 -18.44 -3.15 -5.58
CA ARG A 304 -17.97 -2.15 -4.61
C ARG A 304 -17.80 -0.81 -5.28
N TYR A 305 -18.30 0.23 -4.64
CA TYR A 305 -18.04 1.61 -5.05
C TYR A 305 -16.75 2.14 -4.44
N GLY A 306 -16.17 3.14 -5.11
CA GLY A 306 -15.07 3.91 -4.55
C GLY A 306 -15.51 4.74 -3.35
N VAL A 307 -14.65 4.87 -2.36
CA VAL A 307 -14.88 5.68 -1.15
C VAL A 307 -13.61 6.42 -0.78
N MET A 308 -13.77 7.59 -0.17
CA MET A 308 -12.68 8.38 0.35
C MET A 308 -12.54 8.21 1.85
N HIS A 309 -11.32 8.16 2.34
CA HIS A 309 -10.98 8.03 3.75
C HIS A 309 -10.07 9.18 4.18
N ARG A 310 -10.28 9.66 5.41
CA ARG A 310 -9.34 10.53 6.09
C ARG A 310 -8.28 9.67 6.75
N ASN A 311 -7.04 9.82 6.32
CA ASN A 311 -5.89 9.12 6.85
C ASN A 311 -5.16 9.99 7.89
N THR A 312 -4.68 9.37 8.95
CA THR A 312 -3.86 10.02 9.97
C THR A 312 -2.42 9.55 9.82
N TYR A 313 -1.47 10.47 9.83
CA TYR A 313 -0.04 10.15 9.87
C TYR A 313 0.71 11.06 10.83
N LEU A 314 1.92 10.64 11.22
CA LEU A 314 2.78 11.36 12.13
C LEU A 314 3.79 12.22 11.36
N ARG A 315 4.11 13.37 11.89
CA ARG A 315 5.29 14.13 11.46
C ARG A 315 6.53 13.48 12.07
N SER A 316 6.94 12.33 11.52
CA SER A 316 7.93 11.42 12.09
C SER A 316 9.33 11.98 12.27
N PRO A 317 9.89 12.87 11.40
CA PRO A 317 11.21 13.44 11.62
C PRO A 317 11.35 14.14 12.97
N GLY A 318 12.36 13.74 13.74
CA GLY A 318 12.58 14.25 15.09
C GLY A 318 11.76 13.60 16.20
N MET A 319 10.75 12.80 15.84
CA MET A 319 9.94 12.01 16.77
C MET A 319 10.30 10.53 16.78
N LEU A 320 10.47 9.94 15.60
CA LEU A 320 10.86 8.55 15.44
C LEU A 320 12.33 8.47 15.04
N ASP A 321 13.02 7.46 15.56
CA ASP A 321 14.32 7.09 15.05
C ASP A 321 14.18 6.24 13.77
N ARG A 322 15.30 5.91 13.13
CA ARG A 322 15.32 5.12 11.90
C ARG A 322 14.76 3.68 12.04
N TYR A 323 14.54 3.24 13.26
CA TYR A 323 13.97 1.94 13.62
C TYR A 323 12.48 2.03 13.97
N TYR A 324 11.85 3.17 13.66
CA TYR A 324 10.43 3.48 13.94
C TYR A 324 10.10 3.59 15.44
N ARG A 325 11.09 3.70 16.30
CA ARG A 325 10.92 3.83 17.74
C ARG A 325 10.74 5.31 18.12
N LEU A 326 9.86 5.55 19.09
CA LEU A 326 9.65 6.90 19.63
C LEU A 326 10.89 7.34 20.43
N ILE A 327 11.52 8.44 20.04
CA ILE A 327 12.75 8.95 20.67
C ILE A 327 12.53 9.32 22.14
N ALA A 328 11.34 9.87 22.46
CA ALA A 328 11.00 10.30 23.82
C ALA A 328 10.60 9.14 24.77
N ASP A 329 10.27 7.97 24.23
CA ASP A 329 9.82 6.82 25.02
C ASP A 329 10.12 5.53 24.23
N ASP A 330 11.26 4.93 24.47
CA ASP A 330 11.81 3.81 23.70
C ASP A 330 11.03 2.49 23.83
N ARG A 331 10.06 2.43 24.79
CA ARG A 331 9.13 1.31 24.91
C ARG A 331 8.04 1.33 23.82
N ILE A 332 7.88 2.45 23.11
CA ILE A 332 6.86 2.64 22.07
C ILE A 332 7.54 2.68 20.70
N ALA A 333 7.02 1.92 19.76
CA ALA A 333 7.33 2.02 18.35
C ALA A 333 6.05 2.22 17.54
N PHE A 334 6.18 2.82 16.36
CA PHE A 334 5.10 2.95 15.40
C PHE A 334 5.42 2.15 14.15
N ALA A 335 4.40 1.69 13.42
CA ALA A 335 4.60 1.01 12.15
C ALA A 335 3.44 1.27 11.18
N GLY A 336 3.71 1.09 9.90
CA GLY A 336 2.73 1.28 8.84
C GLY A 336 2.64 2.71 8.34
N GLN A 337 1.64 2.95 7.53
CA GLN A 337 1.43 4.21 6.81
C GLN A 337 1.38 5.44 7.72
N MET A 338 0.93 5.28 8.96
CA MET A 338 0.92 6.37 9.94
C MET A 338 2.31 6.96 10.23
N THR A 339 3.40 6.24 9.95
CA THR A 339 4.77 6.74 10.12
C THR A 339 5.27 7.62 8.97
N GLY A 340 4.45 7.83 7.93
CA GLY A 340 4.83 8.56 6.73
C GLY A 340 5.48 7.69 5.64
N VAL A 341 5.49 6.37 5.79
CA VAL A 341 5.73 5.47 4.66
C VAL A 341 4.42 5.26 3.91
N GLU A 342 4.42 5.39 2.59
CA GLU A 342 3.21 5.24 1.78
C GLU A 342 3.29 3.94 0.97
N GLY A 343 2.23 3.10 1.11
CA GLY A 343 2.07 1.86 0.37
C GLY A 343 2.06 0.61 1.25
N TYR A 344 1.48 -0.47 0.69
CA TYR A 344 1.31 -1.74 1.41
C TYR A 344 2.63 -2.41 1.79
N ILE A 345 3.59 -2.42 0.87
CA ILE A 345 4.90 -3.07 1.09
C ILE A 345 5.78 -2.22 2.00
N GLU A 346 5.72 -0.91 1.87
CA GLU A 346 6.40 0.03 2.76
C GLU A 346 5.86 -0.11 4.20
N SER A 347 4.53 -0.28 4.34
CA SER A 347 3.90 -0.54 5.63
C SER A 347 4.37 -1.87 6.23
N ALA A 348 4.41 -2.94 5.44
CA ALA A 348 4.95 -4.23 5.88
C ALA A 348 6.42 -4.13 6.30
N ALA A 349 7.25 -3.43 5.51
CA ALA A 349 8.67 -3.20 5.81
C ALA A 349 8.90 -2.46 7.14
N SER A 350 8.08 -1.44 7.41
CA SER A 350 8.13 -0.72 8.69
C SER A 350 7.77 -1.62 9.87
N GLY A 351 6.74 -2.48 9.72
CA GLY A 351 6.35 -3.47 10.70
C GLY A 351 7.43 -4.53 10.93
N PHE A 352 8.05 -4.98 9.84
CA PHE A 352 9.19 -5.91 9.87
C PHE A 352 10.33 -5.33 10.72
N LEU A 353 10.75 -4.10 10.42
CA LEU A 353 11.86 -3.46 11.13
C LEU A 353 11.50 -3.16 12.60
N ALA A 354 10.33 -2.60 12.86
CA ALA A 354 9.88 -2.30 14.23
C ALA A 354 9.78 -3.57 15.08
N GLY A 355 9.32 -4.68 14.52
CA GLY A 355 9.23 -5.97 15.21
C GLY A 355 10.59 -6.54 15.58
N ILE A 356 11.54 -6.56 14.65
CA ILE A 356 12.91 -7.03 14.89
C ILE A 356 13.60 -6.17 15.94
N GLU A 357 13.56 -4.86 15.79
CA GLU A 357 14.24 -3.93 16.68
C GLU A 357 13.68 -3.97 18.10
N MET A 358 12.37 -4.10 18.25
CA MET A 358 11.74 -4.28 19.56
C MET A 358 12.22 -5.59 20.22
N ALA A 359 12.30 -6.69 19.46
CA ALA A 359 12.80 -7.97 19.98
C ALA A 359 14.27 -7.87 20.42
N ARG A 360 15.15 -7.32 19.57
CA ARG A 360 16.59 -7.14 19.87
C ARG A 360 16.81 -6.25 21.08
N ARG A 361 16.08 -5.14 21.18
CA ARG A 361 16.13 -4.26 22.34
C ARG A 361 15.76 -5.00 23.62
N LEU A 362 14.70 -5.80 23.61
CA LEU A 362 14.27 -6.58 24.77
C LEU A 362 15.30 -7.65 25.16
N GLU A 363 16.05 -8.18 24.23
CA GLU A 363 17.14 -9.13 24.46
C GLU A 363 18.49 -8.45 24.80
N GLY A 364 18.54 -7.11 24.83
CA GLY A 364 19.77 -6.35 25.07
C GLY A 364 20.78 -6.43 23.93
N LYS A 365 20.31 -6.76 22.71
CA LYS A 365 21.15 -6.83 21.51
C LYS A 365 21.23 -5.46 20.80
N PRO A 366 22.32 -5.20 20.06
CA PRO A 366 22.40 -4.00 19.23
C PRO A 366 21.34 -4.03 18.11
N PRO A 367 20.87 -2.88 17.63
CA PRO A 367 19.96 -2.81 16.51
C PRO A 367 20.58 -3.38 15.22
N VAL A 368 19.73 -3.85 14.29
CA VAL A 368 20.16 -4.20 12.93
C VAL A 368 20.25 -2.94 12.09
N ASP A 369 21.46 -2.53 11.77
CA ASP A 369 21.71 -1.31 11.03
C ASP A 369 21.60 -1.54 9.51
N PHE A 370 20.36 -1.53 8.99
CA PHE A 370 20.13 -1.63 7.55
C PHE A 370 20.80 -0.46 6.81
N PRO A 371 21.75 -0.73 5.89
CA PRO A 371 22.47 0.32 5.19
C PRO A 371 21.54 1.22 4.36
N ARG A 372 21.91 2.49 4.20
CA ARG A 372 21.19 3.45 3.35
C ARG A 372 21.05 3.00 1.88
N GLU A 373 21.93 2.11 1.45
CA GLU A 373 21.91 1.49 0.12
C GLU A 373 20.80 0.46 -0.07
N THR A 374 20.12 0.03 1.01
CA THR A 374 18.95 -0.84 0.96
C THR A 374 17.66 -0.03 0.95
N ALA A 375 16.59 -0.55 0.37
CA ALA A 375 15.30 0.11 0.35
C ALA A 375 14.70 0.21 1.77
N ILE A 376 14.83 -0.84 2.58
CA ILE A 376 14.42 -0.85 4.00
C ILE A 376 15.17 0.22 4.79
N GLY A 377 16.51 0.27 4.67
CA GLY A 377 17.32 1.25 5.39
C GLY A 377 17.06 2.69 4.94
N ALA A 378 16.85 2.90 3.62
CA ALA A 378 16.54 4.21 3.08
C ALA A 378 15.18 4.74 3.57
N LEU A 379 14.15 3.89 3.70
CA LEU A 379 12.87 4.27 4.28
C LEU A 379 12.99 4.68 5.75
N GLY A 380 13.68 3.89 6.57
CA GLY A 380 13.92 4.22 7.97
C GLY A 380 14.65 5.55 8.15
N LEU A 381 15.63 5.83 7.30
CA LEU A 381 16.33 7.12 7.29
C LEU A 381 15.43 8.26 6.84
N TYR A 382 14.57 8.06 5.84
CA TYR A 382 13.65 9.09 5.38
C TYR A 382 12.68 9.54 6.47
N ILE A 383 12.06 8.61 7.19
CA ILE A 383 11.06 8.94 8.23
C ILE A 383 11.70 9.58 9.48
N SER A 384 13.01 9.47 9.64
CA SER A 384 13.75 10.04 10.77
C SER A 384 14.59 11.28 10.40
N ASP A 385 14.60 11.69 9.13
CA ASP A 385 15.47 12.78 8.63
C ASP A 385 14.92 14.17 9.02
N THR A 386 15.52 14.76 10.03
CA THR A 386 15.16 16.11 10.55
C THR A 386 15.47 17.24 9.57
N THR A 387 16.18 17.00 8.47
CA THR A 387 16.45 18.02 7.45
C THR A 387 15.29 18.19 6.47
N VAL A 388 14.31 17.30 6.49
CA VAL A 388 13.09 17.39 5.66
C VAL A 388 12.13 18.41 6.30
N SER A 389 12.04 19.61 5.71
CA SER A 389 11.20 20.69 6.23
C SER A 389 9.70 20.49 5.99
N ASP A 390 9.34 19.95 4.83
CA ASP A 390 7.98 19.62 4.42
C ASP A 390 7.82 18.10 4.30
N PHE A 391 7.64 17.46 5.45
CA PHE A 391 7.51 16.01 5.52
C PHE A 391 6.15 15.55 4.98
N GLN A 392 6.20 14.71 3.97
CA GLN A 392 5.02 14.11 3.33
C GLN A 392 5.15 12.59 3.31
N PRO A 393 4.05 11.83 3.37
CA PRO A 393 4.08 10.40 3.12
C PRO A 393 4.78 10.09 1.79
N MET A 394 5.64 9.06 1.78
CA MET A 394 6.44 8.74 0.60
C MET A 394 6.48 7.24 0.31
N ASN A 395 6.28 6.91 -0.97
CA ASN A 395 6.60 5.59 -1.49
C ASN A 395 8.11 5.40 -1.60
N VAL A 396 8.57 4.17 -1.41
CA VAL A 396 9.97 3.82 -1.69
C VAL A 396 10.33 4.16 -3.14
N ASN A 397 11.47 4.82 -3.32
CA ASN A 397 12.00 5.19 -4.63
C ASN A 397 13.53 5.23 -4.60
N PHE A 398 14.17 5.07 -5.77
CA PHE A 398 15.63 5.10 -5.83
C PHE A 398 16.26 6.47 -5.52
N GLY A 399 15.45 7.54 -5.44
CA GLY A 399 15.94 8.89 -5.09
C GLY A 399 16.35 9.04 -3.63
N ILE A 400 15.80 8.22 -2.73
CA ILE A 400 16.17 8.23 -1.31
C ILE A 400 17.40 7.34 -1.01
N MET A 401 17.86 6.57 -2.00
CA MET A 401 19.05 5.73 -1.89
C MET A 401 20.29 6.46 -2.42
N PRO A 402 21.48 6.22 -1.88
CA PRO A 402 22.71 6.85 -2.38
C PRO A 402 22.99 6.50 -3.84
N PRO A 403 23.48 7.43 -4.65
CA PRO A 403 23.89 7.14 -6.02
C PRO A 403 25.08 6.14 -6.08
N LEU A 404 25.35 5.61 -7.26
CA LEU A 404 26.40 4.59 -7.45
C LEU A 404 27.83 5.16 -7.46
N GLY A 405 28.01 6.47 -7.32
CA GLY A 405 29.35 7.09 -7.31
C GLY A 405 30.07 7.09 -8.66
N TYR A 406 29.52 6.48 -9.70
CA TYR A 406 30.06 6.44 -11.05
C TYR A 406 28.95 6.55 -12.11
N ARG A 407 29.32 7.03 -13.31
CA ARG A 407 28.38 7.20 -14.42
C ARG A 407 28.13 5.88 -15.14
N ILE A 408 26.84 5.53 -15.29
CA ILE A 408 26.40 4.32 -15.98
C ILE A 408 26.00 4.66 -17.42
N LYS A 409 26.45 3.84 -18.37
CA LYS A 409 25.95 3.83 -19.75
C LYS A 409 24.78 2.83 -19.82
N GLY A 410 23.64 3.20 -20.44
CA GLY A 410 22.51 2.27 -20.64
C GLY A 410 21.16 2.74 -20.11
N GLY A 411 21.04 3.99 -19.65
CA GLY A 411 19.78 4.59 -19.26
C GLY A 411 19.29 4.22 -17.86
N LYS A 412 18.08 4.70 -17.51
CA LYS A 412 17.50 4.61 -16.15
C LYS A 412 17.34 3.17 -15.67
N ARG A 413 16.89 2.25 -16.53
CA ARG A 413 16.66 0.85 -16.16
C ARG A 413 17.96 0.14 -15.75
N VAL A 414 19.05 0.33 -16.51
CA VAL A 414 20.35 -0.27 -16.18
C VAL A 414 20.90 0.32 -14.88
N LYS A 415 20.77 1.63 -14.68
CA LYS A 415 21.13 2.28 -13.42
C LYS A 415 20.38 1.68 -12.23
N ASN A 416 19.06 1.54 -12.35
CA ASN A 416 18.22 1.00 -11.29
C ASN A 416 18.54 -0.46 -10.98
N ALA A 417 18.80 -1.29 -12.00
CA ALA A 417 19.23 -2.67 -11.82
C ALA A 417 20.55 -2.78 -11.01
N GLN A 418 21.50 -1.87 -11.22
CA GLN A 418 22.76 -1.84 -10.45
C GLN A 418 22.56 -1.34 -9.01
N LEU A 419 21.64 -0.37 -8.79
CA LEU A 419 21.27 0.04 -7.44
C LEU A 419 20.61 -1.13 -6.70
N ALA A 420 19.73 -1.87 -7.36
CA ALA A 420 19.11 -3.05 -6.80
C ALA A 420 20.11 -4.16 -6.48
N ALA A 421 21.04 -4.46 -7.39
CA ALA A 421 22.08 -5.46 -7.15
C ALA A 421 22.95 -5.11 -5.92
N ARG A 422 23.37 -3.84 -5.80
CA ARG A 422 24.11 -3.35 -4.63
C ARG A 422 23.33 -3.54 -3.33
N SER A 423 22.03 -3.21 -3.36
CA SER A 423 21.16 -3.38 -2.21
C SER A 423 21.05 -4.84 -1.80
N LEU A 424 20.77 -5.73 -2.74
CA LEU A 424 20.59 -7.15 -2.47
C LEU A 424 21.87 -7.83 -1.96
N GLU A 425 23.04 -7.38 -2.42
CA GLU A 425 24.33 -7.80 -1.86
C GLU A 425 24.45 -7.44 -0.36
N LYS A 426 23.99 -6.22 0.02
CA LYS A 426 23.97 -5.80 1.43
C LYS A 426 23.00 -6.62 2.27
N ILE A 427 21.81 -6.87 1.73
CA ILE A 427 20.80 -7.72 2.40
C ILE A 427 21.34 -9.15 2.61
N ASP A 428 21.96 -9.74 1.59
CA ASP A 428 22.52 -11.10 1.70
C ASP A 428 23.62 -11.16 2.75
N ALA A 429 24.47 -10.13 2.83
CA ALA A 429 25.54 -10.07 3.83
C ALA A 429 25.03 -9.97 5.28
N MET A 430 23.86 -9.41 5.50
CA MET A 430 23.29 -9.27 6.85
C MET A 430 22.15 -10.28 7.16
N ARG A 431 21.76 -11.07 6.19
CA ARG A 431 20.65 -12.03 6.31
C ARG A 431 20.81 -12.98 7.50
N GLU A 432 22.00 -13.53 7.66
CA GLU A 432 22.29 -14.47 8.75
C GLU A 432 22.13 -13.79 10.13
N ASP A 433 22.64 -12.57 10.33
CA ASP A 433 22.46 -11.82 11.58
C ASP A 433 20.98 -11.55 11.88
N VAL A 434 20.20 -11.16 10.86
CA VAL A 434 18.76 -10.88 11.01
C VAL A 434 17.98 -12.15 11.37
N LEU A 435 18.31 -13.30 10.75
CA LEU A 435 17.55 -14.54 10.91
C LEU A 435 18.04 -15.39 12.10
N SER A 436 19.29 -15.26 12.54
CA SER A 436 19.86 -16.02 13.66
C SER A 436 19.16 -15.80 15.00
N ASP A 437 18.46 -14.66 15.16
CA ASP A 437 17.68 -14.35 16.35
C ASP A 437 16.37 -15.16 16.45
N ARG A 438 15.97 -15.85 15.38
CA ARG A 438 14.76 -16.69 15.36
C ARG A 438 14.99 -17.94 16.22
N LYS A 439 14.06 -18.21 17.09
CA LYS A 439 14.00 -19.45 17.86
C LYS A 439 13.22 -20.43 16.98
N GLY A 440 13.93 -21.43 16.44
CA GLY A 440 13.30 -22.41 15.55
C GLY A 440 12.04 -23.04 16.16
N GLU A 441 11.12 -23.47 15.26
CA GLU A 441 9.94 -24.25 15.62
C GLU A 441 10.30 -25.55 16.33
#